data_8810f424d0821b66bec2dcee2da1574d
#
_entry.id   8810f424d0821b66bec2dcee2da1574d
#
_cell.length_a   1.000
_cell.length_b   1.000
_cell.length_c   1.000
_cell.angle_alpha   90.00
_cell.angle_beta   90.00
_cell.angle_gamma   90.00
#
_symmetry.space_group_name_H-M   'P 1'
#
loop_
_entity.id
_entity.type
_entity.pdbx_description
1 polymer ?
#
loop_
_entity_poly.entity_id
_entity_poly.type
_entity_poly.pdbx_seq_one_letter_code
_entity_poly.pdbx_strand_id
1 'polypeptide(L)'
;MRGPKQLLLSQGDHATAELPGALGLPNEIYAATTRWFDRHLKQLPNGVDAEAPVRLSPRAGQWLEYPDWASVQQATTQFGLSAPAGLLSPTGGLTGGTSSGWQSRIATDVPTLADSGVVLVSGLLQGIGVPVTTSIPLVNRAGAAVWVGAPSNSTRRLAGSPSLRVTVVPSQSNVSLFAYLYCMDALGAAKLMTHAPYSLRDTTPGKPVTLTWPLQAAAADVPAGQRLVLVIDTRDTRYSSINDSGNVTFTSPAIAPSQLSVPLR
;
A
#
# COMPACT_ATOMS: atom_id res chain seq x y z
N MET A 1 -7.40 -15.22 -19.87
CA MET A 1 -7.65 -16.61 -19.47
C MET A 1 -9.15 -16.91 -19.61
N ARG A 2 -9.50 -17.98 -20.32
CA ARG A 2 -10.86 -18.51 -20.38
C ARG A 2 -10.94 -19.69 -19.39
N GLY A 3 -11.97 -19.73 -18.54
CA GLY A 3 -12.20 -20.79 -17.55
C GLY A 3 -12.54 -20.24 -16.16
N PRO A 4 -12.95 -21.13 -15.23
CA PRO A 4 -13.26 -20.74 -13.87
C PRO A 4 -12.02 -20.17 -13.17
N LYS A 5 -12.23 -19.15 -12.35
CA LYS A 5 -11.17 -18.48 -11.60
C LYS A 5 -11.71 -17.86 -10.32
N GLN A 6 -10.93 -17.90 -9.27
CA GLN A 6 -11.23 -17.27 -8.00
C GLN A 6 -9.98 -16.54 -7.51
N LEU A 7 -10.14 -15.34 -6.94
CA LEU A 7 -9.09 -14.54 -6.33
C LEU A 7 -9.40 -14.38 -4.85
N LEU A 8 -8.52 -14.90 -4.01
CA LEU A 8 -8.55 -14.70 -2.57
C LEU A 8 -7.33 -13.86 -2.16
N LEU A 9 -7.58 -12.72 -1.54
CA LEU A 9 -6.52 -11.87 -0.97
C LEU A 9 -6.69 -11.85 0.55
N SER A 10 -5.70 -12.43 1.25
CA SER A 10 -5.65 -12.47 2.72
C SER A 10 -4.61 -11.51 3.28
N GLN A 11 -4.65 -11.28 4.58
CA GLN A 11 -3.63 -10.53 5.31
C GLN A 11 -2.34 -11.35 5.42
N GLY A 12 -1.19 -10.65 5.51
CA GLY A 12 0.11 -11.27 5.66
C GLY A 12 0.85 -11.48 4.34
N ASP A 13 1.69 -12.51 4.31
CA ASP A 13 2.43 -12.95 3.12
C ASP A 13 2.22 -14.46 2.88
N HIS A 14 2.97 -15.06 1.95
CA HIS A 14 2.82 -16.48 1.66
C HIS A 14 3.03 -17.37 2.89
N ALA A 15 3.98 -17.04 3.78
CA ALA A 15 4.24 -17.84 4.98
C ALA A 15 3.06 -17.85 5.96
N THR A 16 2.20 -16.83 5.92
CA THR A 16 1.00 -16.74 6.77
C THR A 16 0.02 -17.90 6.53
N ALA A 17 -0.13 -18.33 5.27
CA ALA A 17 -0.98 -19.48 4.93
C ALA A 17 -0.17 -20.79 4.87
N GLU A 18 1.06 -20.76 4.37
CA GLU A 18 1.86 -21.95 4.12
C GLU A 18 2.30 -22.65 5.42
N LEU A 19 2.80 -21.91 6.40
CA LEU A 19 3.28 -22.51 7.66
C LEU A 19 2.16 -23.21 8.45
N PRO A 20 1.02 -22.56 8.76
CA PRO A 20 -0.10 -23.24 9.39
C PRO A 20 -0.63 -24.41 8.58
N GLY A 21 -0.72 -24.25 7.24
CA GLY A 21 -1.19 -25.31 6.35
C GLY A 21 -0.26 -26.52 6.32
N ALA A 22 1.06 -26.31 6.28
CA ALA A 22 2.04 -27.39 6.36
C ALA A 22 1.99 -28.16 7.69
N LEU A 23 1.58 -27.48 8.77
CA LEU A 23 1.39 -28.07 10.09
C LEU A 23 0.00 -28.72 10.27
N GLY A 24 -0.84 -28.72 9.23
CA GLY A 24 -2.20 -29.24 9.30
C GLY A 24 -3.17 -28.39 10.13
N LEU A 25 -2.79 -27.13 10.42
CA LEU A 25 -3.66 -26.21 11.16
C LEU A 25 -4.73 -25.61 10.24
N PRO A 26 -5.97 -25.41 10.74
CA PRO A 26 -7.04 -24.81 9.93
C PRO A 26 -6.66 -23.44 9.43
N ASN A 27 -6.81 -23.22 8.11
CA ASN A 27 -6.76 -21.89 7.52
C ASN A 27 -7.67 -21.82 6.28
N GLU A 28 -8.28 -20.66 6.08
CA GLU A 28 -9.26 -20.46 5.01
C GLU A 28 -8.63 -20.58 3.61
N ILE A 29 -7.38 -20.21 3.43
CA ILE A 29 -6.71 -20.27 2.11
C ILE A 29 -6.54 -21.72 1.66
N TYR A 30 -6.04 -22.59 2.55
CA TYR A 30 -5.91 -24.03 2.24
C TYR A 30 -7.28 -24.70 2.07
N ALA A 31 -8.27 -24.34 2.91
CA ALA A 31 -9.63 -24.85 2.79
C ALA A 31 -10.26 -24.46 1.44
N ALA A 32 -10.13 -23.19 1.04
CA ALA A 32 -10.62 -22.72 -0.25
C ALA A 32 -9.90 -23.39 -1.43
N THR A 33 -8.58 -23.53 -1.34
CA THR A 33 -7.77 -24.22 -2.36
C THR A 33 -8.20 -25.68 -2.50
N THR A 34 -8.42 -26.39 -1.39
CA THR A 34 -8.89 -27.78 -1.39
C THR A 34 -10.27 -27.89 -2.06
N ARG A 35 -11.25 -27.04 -1.66
CA ARG A 35 -12.59 -27.02 -2.29
C ARG A 35 -12.49 -26.76 -3.79
N TRP A 36 -11.62 -25.84 -4.22
CA TRP A 36 -11.40 -25.53 -5.63
C TRP A 36 -10.89 -26.75 -6.42
N PHE A 37 -9.87 -27.45 -5.92
CA PHE A 37 -9.34 -28.64 -6.58
C PHE A 37 -10.30 -29.82 -6.52
N ASP A 38 -11.02 -30.03 -5.45
CA ASP A 38 -12.07 -31.06 -5.36
C ASP A 38 -13.13 -30.85 -6.44
N ARG A 39 -13.53 -29.60 -6.68
CA ARG A 39 -14.51 -29.26 -7.73
C ARG A 39 -13.94 -29.43 -9.14
N HIS A 40 -12.80 -28.81 -9.43
CA HIS A 40 -12.33 -28.67 -10.81
C HIS A 40 -11.43 -29.80 -11.30
N LEU A 41 -10.78 -30.55 -10.40
CA LEU A 41 -9.98 -31.72 -10.75
C LEU A 41 -10.70 -33.04 -10.49
N LYS A 42 -11.38 -33.16 -9.36
CA LYS A 42 -12.10 -34.38 -8.98
C LYS A 42 -13.59 -34.37 -9.38
N GLN A 43 -14.09 -33.22 -9.85
CA GLN A 43 -15.48 -33.00 -10.25
C GLN A 43 -16.54 -33.26 -9.13
N LEU A 44 -16.10 -33.09 -7.88
CA LEU A 44 -17.00 -33.23 -6.73
C LEU A 44 -17.90 -32.00 -6.60
N PRO A 45 -19.23 -32.18 -6.42
CA PRO A 45 -20.15 -31.08 -6.18
C PRO A 45 -19.98 -30.57 -4.74
N ASN A 46 -19.46 -29.34 -4.57
CA ASN A 46 -19.18 -28.76 -3.25
C ASN A 46 -19.58 -27.29 -3.13
N GLY A 47 -20.30 -26.75 -4.12
CA GLY A 47 -20.85 -25.40 -4.09
C GLY A 47 -19.85 -24.28 -4.43
N VAL A 48 -18.58 -24.56 -4.71
CA VAL A 48 -17.57 -23.53 -5.00
C VAL A 48 -17.92 -22.69 -6.25
N ASP A 49 -18.66 -23.24 -7.18
CA ASP A 49 -19.14 -22.53 -8.39
C ASP A 49 -20.09 -21.36 -8.06
N ALA A 50 -20.70 -21.37 -6.87
CA ALA A 50 -21.59 -20.32 -6.38
C ALA A 50 -20.89 -19.31 -5.46
N GLU A 51 -19.63 -19.56 -5.08
CA GLU A 51 -18.85 -18.62 -4.27
C GLU A 51 -18.46 -17.38 -5.10
N ALA A 52 -18.32 -16.23 -4.41
CA ALA A 52 -17.89 -15.00 -5.07
C ALA A 52 -16.50 -15.14 -5.71
N PRO A 53 -16.33 -14.73 -6.99
CA PRO A 53 -15.05 -14.86 -7.70
C PRO A 53 -13.90 -14.07 -7.11
N VAL A 54 -14.19 -13.00 -6.35
CA VAL A 54 -13.18 -12.18 -5.69
C VAL A 54 -13.54 -12.02 -4.22
N ARG A 55 -12.61 -12.39 -3.34
CA ARG A 55 -12.77 -12.30 -1.90
C ARG A 55 -11.56 -11.63 -1.27
N LEU A 56 -11.78 -10.63 -0.44
CA LEU A 56 -10.74 -9.91 0.29
C LEU A 56 -10.94 -10.10 1.79
N SER A 57 -9.90 -10.52 2.50
CA SER A 57 -9.90 -10.61 3.96
C SER A 57 -9.51 -9.25 4.55
N PRO A 58 -10.42 -8.52 5.23
CA PRO A 58 -10.03 -7.36 6.01
C PRO A 58 -9.23 -7.81 7.26
N ARG A 59 -8.52 -6.88 7.88
CA ARG A 59 -7.76 -7.17 9.11
C ARG A 59 -8.67 -7.66 10.25
N ALA A 60 -9.92 -7.25 10.25
CA ALA A 60 -10.95 -7.70 11.19
C ALA A 60 -12.29 -7.82 10.48
N GLY A 61 -13.11 -8.78 10.90
CA GLY A 61 -14.43 -9.02 10.35
C GLY A 61 -14.48 -10.10 9.28
N GLN A 62 -15.62 -10.18 8.60
CA GLN A 62 -15.87 -11.19 7.58
C GLN A 62 -15.21 -10.84 6.25
N TRP A 63 -14.96 -11.86 5.43
CA TRP A 63 -14.48 -11.69 4.07
C TRP A 63 -15.45 -10.80 3.26
N LEU A 64 -14.84 -9.89 2.50
CA LEU A 64 -15.58 -9.05 1.55
C LEU A 64 -15.66 -9.78 0.23
N GLU A 65 -16.86 -9.85 -0.33
CA GLU A 65 -17.16 -10.61 -1.53
C GLU A 65 -17.57 -9.70 -2.69
N TYR A 66 -17.04 -9.98 -3.88
CA TYR A 66 -17.26 -9.18 -5.08
C TYR A 66 -17.43 -10.05 -6.31
N PRO A 67 -18.29 -9.65 -7.27
CA PRO A 67 -18.52 -10.40 -8.50
C PRO A 67 -17.30 -10.36 -9.45
N ASP A 68 -16.46 -9.34 -9.34
CA ASP A 68 -15.24 -9.17 -10.13
C ASP A 68 -14.30 -8.13 -9.51
N TRP A 69 -13.09 -8.03 -10.06
CA TRP A 69 -12.10 -7.06 -9.61
C TRP A 69 -12.48 -5.60 -9.90
N ALA A 70 -13.20 -5.33 -10.98
CA ALA A 70 -13.64 -3.98 -11.30
C ALA A 70 -14.60 -3.43 -10.23
N SER A 71 -15.46 -4.27 -9.70
CA SER A 71 -16.37 -3.95 -8.59
C SER A 71 -15.62 -3.61 -7.29
N VAL A 72 -14.45 -4.20 -7.06
CA VAL A 72 -13.57 -3.84 -5.93
C VAL A 72 -13.08 -2.40 -6.06
N GLN A 73 -12.77 -1.93 -7.26
CA GLN A 73 -12.14 -0.63 -7.53
C GLN A 73 -13.14 0.52 -7.75
N GLN A 74 -14.44 0.29 -7.71
CA GLN A 74 -15.46 1.28 -8.12
C GLN A 74 -15.51 2.54 -7.24
N ALA A 75 -15.28 2.45 -5.94
CA ALA A 75 -15.40 3.57 -5.00
C ALA A 75 -14.04 4.22 -4.74
N THR A 76 -13.52 5.00 -5.68
CA THR A 76 -12.19 5.63 -5.55
C THR A 76 -12.30 7.10 -5.12
N THR A 77 -11.67 7.44 -3.99
CA THR A 77 -11.45 8.82 -3.55
C THR A 77 -10.08 9.29 -4.03
N GLN A 78 -10.03 10.48 -4.64
CA GLN A 78 -8.79 11.09 -5.09
C GLN A 78 -8.31 12.15 -4.10
N PHE A 79 -7.02 12.13 -3.81
CA PHE A 79 -6.32 13.10 -2.97
C PHE A 79 -5.19 13.75 -3.76
N GLY A 80 -5.19 15.07 -3.87
CA GLY A 80 -4.03 15.83 -4.34
C GLY A 80 -2.94 15.86 -3.26
N LEU A 81 -1.68 15.81 -3.68
CA LEU A 81 -0.54 15.95 -2.79
C LEU A 81 -0.17 17.44 -2.73
N SER A 82 -0.39 18.10 -1.58
CA SER A 82 -0.03 19.52 -1.43
C SER A 82 1.47 19.70 -1.17
N ALA A 83 1.95 20.93 -1.34
CA ALA A 83 3.32 21.31 -1.03
C ALA A 83 3.66 20.93 0.43
N PRO A 84 4.75 20.17 0.68
CA PRO A 84 5.24 19.99 2.05
C PRO A 84 5.68 21.31 2.66
N ALA A 85 5.25 21.55 3.91
CA ALA A 85 5.59 22.74 4.69
C ALA A 85 6.12 22.35 6.08
N GLY A 86 6.86 23.24 6.70
CA GLY A 86 7.52 23.03 7.99
C GLY A 86 9.04 23.01 7.88
N LEU A 87 9.73 23.62 8.84
CA LEU A 87 11.19 23.77 8.81
C LEU A 87 11.92 22.47 9.17
N LEU A 88 11.50 21.79 10.25
CA LEU A 88 12.18 20.60 10.78
C LEU A 88 11.55 19.29 10.28
N SER A 89 10.28 19.30 9.99
CA SER A 89 9.54 18.11 9.58
C SER A 89 8.58 18.44 8.43
N PRO A 90 9.09 18.77 7.23
CA PRO A 90 8.25 19.14 6.10
C PRO A 90 7.21 18.05 5.82
N THR A 91 5.95 18.45 5.83
CA THR A 91 4.82 17.53 5.66
C THR A 91 3.79 18.18 4.77
N GLY A 92 3.36 17.48 3.73
CA GLY A 92 2.26 17.87 2.84
C GLY A 92 0.90 17.37 3.34
N GLY A 93 -0.15 17.79 2.66
CA GLY A 93 -1.52 17.34 2.90
C GLY A 93 -2.01 16.41 1.81
N LEU A 94 -2.82 15.41 2.17
CA LEU A 94 -3.72 14.70 1.26
C LEU A 94 -5.02 15.52 1.19
N THR A 95 -5.24 16.22 0.09
CA THR A 95 -6.33 17.21 -0.05
C THR A 95 -7.36 16.78 -1.09
N GLY A 96 -8.59 17.30 -0.98
CA GLY A 96 -9.65 16.99 -1.96
C GLY A 96 -9.49 17.65 -3.33
N GLY A 97 -8.47 18.51 -3.50
CA GLY A 97 -8.17 19.20 -4.77
C GLY A 97 -6.77 18.90 -5.27
N THR A 98 -6.47 19.27 -6.49
CA THR A 98 -5.11 19.17 -7.07
C THR A 98 -4.23 20.32 -6.56
N SER A 99 -2.94 20.03 -6.36
CA SER A 99 -1.91 21.01 -6.00
C SER A 99 -0.71 20.82 -6.90
N SER A 100 -0.18 21.89 -7.47
CA SER A 100 0.96 21.85 -8.42
C SER A 100 1.98 22.92 -8.11
N GLY A 101 3.14 22.88 -8.80
CA GLY A 101 4.19 23.88 -8.69
C GLY A 101 5.08 23.74 -7.45
N TRP A 102 4.97 22.67 -6.68
CA TRP A 102 5.80 22.42 -5.52
C TRP A 102 6.88 21.37 -5.79
N GLN A 103 7.89 21.40 -4.94
CA GLN A 103 8.98 20.42 -4.90
C GLN A 103 9.29 20.01 -3.46
N SER A 104 9.68 18.74 -3.28
CA SER A 104 10.17 18.20 -2.01
C SER A 104 11.31 17.23 -2.30
N ARG A 105 12.44 17.37 -1.60
CA ARG A 105 13.64 16.60 -1.83
C ARG A 105 13.97 15.72 -0.64
N ILE A 106 14.33 14.46 -0.91
CA ILE A 106 14.83 13.51 0.08
C ILE A 106 16.19 12.96 -0.36
N ALA A 107 17.02 12.55 0.59
CA ALA A 107 18.25 11.82 0.32
C ALA A 107 17.99 10.32 0.19
N THR A 108 18.78 9.63 -0.65
CA THR A 108 18.70 8.17 -0.78
C THR A 108 19.38 7.46 0.41
N ASP A 109 18.89 6.25 0.71
CA ASP A 109 19.42 5.32 1.74
C ASP A 109 19.45 5.85 3.20
N VAL A 110 18.72 6.91 3.48
CA VAL A 110 18.55 7.43 4.83
C VAL A 110 17.50 6.61 5.58
N PRO A 111 17.80 6.02 6.75
CA PRO A 111 16.80 5.34 7.58
C PRO A 111 15.68 6.28 8.04
N THR A 112 14.44 5.87 7.92
CA THR A 112 13.29 6.77 8.10
C THR A 112 12.32 6.39 9.23
N LEU A 113 12.28 5.16 9.67
CA LEU A 113 11.25 4.50 10.48
C LEU A 113 9.96 4.16 9.71
N ALA A 114 9.76 4.60 8.46
CA ALA A 114 8.74 4.00 7.61
C ALA A 114 9.27 2.66 7.11
N ASP A 115 8.45 1.62 7.18
CA ASP A 115 8.87 0.26 6.87
C ASP A 115 7.66 -0.62 6.55
N SER A 116 7.85 -1.63 5.72
CA SER A 116 6.83 -2.64 5.43
C SER A 116 6.88 -3.85 6.36
N GLY A 117 7.82 -3.85 7.31
CA GLY A 117 8.01 -4.88 8.32
C GLY A 117 9.19 -5.81 8.05
N VAL A 118 9.44 -6.68 9.00
CA VAL A 118 10.52 -7.67 8.94
C VAL A 118 10.05 -8.90 8.18
N VAL A 119 10.90 -9.42 7.27
CA VAL A 119 10.62 -10.63 6.47
C VAL A 119 10.19 -11.80 7.38
N LEU A 120 9.17 -12.53 6.98
CA LEU A 120 8.50 -13.63 7.68
C LEU A 120 7.76 -13.20 8.95
N VAL A 121 8.41 -12.48 9.88
CA VAL A 121 7.83 -12.13 11.19
C VAL A 121 6.61 -11.25 11.03
N SER A 122 6.72 -10.16 10.26
CA SER A 122 5.60 -9.24 10.08
C SER A 122 4.45 -9.84 9.30
N GLY A 123 4.72 -10.76 8.35
CA GLY A 123 3.69 -11.49 7.62
C GLY A 123 2.87 -12.39 8.56
N LEU A 124 3.53 -13.16 9.42
CA LEU A 124 2.87 -14.01 10.42
C LEU A 124 2.03 -13.18 11.41
N LEU A 125 2.58 -12.07 11.92
CA LEU A 125 1.87 -11.18 12.83
C LEU A 125 0.64 -10.55 12.16
N GLN A 126 0.76 -10.13 10.89
CA GLN A 126 -0.38 -9.61 10.14
C GLN A 126 -1.47 -10.67 9.94
N GLY A 127 -1.10 -11.93 9.74
CA GLY A 127 -2.03 -13.06 9.64
C GLY A 127 -2.89 -13.26 10.88
N ILE A 128 -2.39 -12.91 12.06
CA ILE A 128 -3.15 -12.92 13.32
C ILE A 128 -3.69 -11.53 13.70
N GLY A 129 -3.73 -10.59 12.76
CA GLY A 129 -4.32 -9.26 12.94
C GLY A 129 -3.39 -8.20 13.55
N VAL A 130 -2.11 -8.50 13.79
CA VAL A 130 -1.13 -7.54 14.31
C VAL A 130 -0.46 -6.79 13.16
N PRO A 131 -0.76 -5.50 12.93
CA PRO A 131 -0.20 -4.74 11.82
C PRO A 131 1.23 -4.28 12.09
N VAL A 132 1.98 -4.02 11.02
CA VAL A 132 3.19 -3.20 11.11
C VAL A 132 2.81 -1.79 11.54
N THR A 133 3.52 -1.25 12.51
CA THR A 133 3.27 0.07 13.10
C THR A 133 4.50 0.96 13.05
N THR A 134 4.27 2.26 12.91
CA THR A 134 5.31 3.29 13.02
C THR A 134 4.76 4.54 13.72
N SER A 135 5.65 5.47 14.08
CA SER A 135 5.30 6.79 14.58
C SER A 135 5.57 7.84 13.50
N ILE A 136 4.53 8.41 12.90
CA ILE A 136 4.68 9.40 11.82
C ILE A 136 5.46 10.64 12.26
N PRO A 137 5.29 11.19 13.47
CA PRO A 137 6.13 12.28 13.97
C PRO A 137 7.63 11.99 13.98
N LEU A 138 8.02 10.72 14.16
CA LEU A 138 9.42 10.28 14.24
C LEU A 138 10.00 9.85 12.88
N VAL A 139 9.21 9.79 11.81
CA VAL A 139 9.72 9.50 10.47
C VAL A 139 10.71 10.57 10.05
N ASN A 140 11.95 10.17 9.73
CA ASN A 140 13.01 11.08 9.33
C ASN A 140 12.76 11.71 7.96
N ARG A 141 12.45 13.01 7.93
CA ARG A 141 12.13 13.76 6.70
C ARG A 141 13.34 14.01 5.79
N ALA A 142 14.55 13.78 6.26
CA ALA A 142 15.74 13.83 5.39
C ALA A 142 15.72 12.70 4.34
N GLY A 143 15.12 11.55 4.68
CA GLY A 143 15.00 10.39 3.80
C GLY A 143 13.58 10.06 3.35
N ALA A 144 12.56 10.76 3.85
CA ALA A 144 11.16 10.47 3.51
C ALA A 144 10.35 11.72 3.18
N ALA A 145 9.51 11.63 2.16
CA ALA A 145 8.46 12.59 1.86
C ALA A 145 7.13 12.09 2.47
N VAL A 146 6.39 12.98 3.16
CA VAL A 146 5.20 12.61 3.92
C VAL A 146 4.03 13.53 3.63
N TRP A 147 2.84 12.94 3.43
CA TRP A 147 1.58 13.65 3.26
C TRP A 147 0.52 13.09 4.22
N VAL A 148 -0.18 13.96 4.92
CA VAL A 148 -1.17 13.61 5.95
C VAL A 148 -2.54 14.13 5.54
N GLY A 149 -3.54 13.25 5.57
CA GLY A 149 -4.94 13.59 5.31
C GLY A 149 -5.65 14.24 6.49
N ALA A 150 -6.82 14.83 6.23
CA ALA A 150 -7.74 15.24 7.28
C ALA A 150 -8.24 14.01 8.07
N PRO A 151 -8.70 14.20 9.33
CA PRO A 151 -9.37 13.14 10.06
C PRO A 151 -10.61 12.66 9.30
N SER A 152 -10.82 11.36 9.25
CA SER A 152 -12.03 10.80 8.65
C SER A 152 -13.25 11.14 9.51
N ASN A 153 -14.32 11.65 8.91
CA ASN A 153 -15.55 12.00 9.63
C ASN A 153 -16.36 10.75 10.05
N SER A 154 -16.13 9.63 9.40
CA SER A 154 -16.78 8.34 9.67
C SER A 154 -15.79 7.21 9.45
N THR A 155 -16.10 6.01 9.95
CA THR A 155 -15.34 4.83 9.59
C THR A 155 -15.52 4.55 8.10
N ARG A 156 -14.41 4.47 7.37
CA ARG A 156 -14.35 4.14 5.94
C ARG A 156 -13.50 2.89 5.75
N ARG A 157 -13.76 2.16 4.68
CA ARG A 157 -13.03 0.93 4.36
C ARG A 157 -12.26 1.08 3.06
N LEU A 158 -10.94 0.93 3.13
CA LEU A 158 -10.12 0.66 1.95
C LEU A 158 -10.39 -0.77 1.52
N ALA A 159 -10.76 -0.97 0.26
CA ALA A 159 -10.85 -2.29 -0.35
C ALA A 159 -10.40 -2.18 -1.80
N GLY A 160 -9.27 -2.79 -2.14
CA GLY A 160 -8.68 -2.74 -3.48
C GLY A 160 -7.23 -2.24 -3.49
N SER A 161 -6.77 -1.79 -4.64
CA SER A 161 -5.39 -1.33 -4.89
C SER A 161 -5.36 0.19 -5.02
N PRO A 162 -4.81 0.94 -4.04
CA PRO A 162 -4.54 2.36 -4.22
C PRO A 162 -3.55 2.58 -5.36
N SER A 163 -3.61 3.76 -5.99
CA SER A 163 -2.68 4.13 -7.06
C SER A 163 -2.14 5.53 -6.82
N LEU A 164 -0.83 5.67 -6.92
CA LEU A 164 -0.10 6.92 -6.77
C LEU A 164 0.36 7.40 -8.15
N ARG A 165 -0.03 8.61 -8.54
CA ARG A 165 0.63 9.34 -9.62
C ARG A 165 1.55 10.37 -9.01
N VAL A 166 2.86 10.30 -9.31
CA VAL A 166 3.87 11.20 -8.77
C VAL A 166 4.96 11.43 -9.82
N THR A 167 5.45 12.65 -9.91
CA THR A 167 6.63 12.97 -10.73
C THR A 167 7.85 13.07 -9.82
N VAL A 168 8.91 12.35 -10.19
CA VAL A 168 10.18 12.30 -9.47
C VAL A 168 11.31 12.76 -10.38
N VAL A 169 12.32 13.40 -9.81
CA VAL A 169 13.53 13.83 -10.48
C VAL A 169 14.70 13.25 -9.70
N PRO A 170 15.21 12.06 -10.07
CA PRO A 170 16.39 11.47 -9.46
C PRO A 170 17.64 12.25 -9.84
N SER A 171 18.59 12.41 -8.91
CA SER A 171 19.91 12.95 -9.22
C SER A 171 20.90 11.87 -9.67
N GLN A 172 20.50 10.62 -9.69
CA GLN A 172 21.26 9.42 -10.02
C GLN A 172 20.54 8.52 -11.00
N SER A 173 21.25 7.53 -11.56
CA SER A 173 20.68 6.64 -12.59
C SER A 173 19.78 5.55 -12.03
N ASN A 174 20.07 5.07 -10.81
CA ASN A 174 19.33 3.97 -10.20
C ASN A 174 18.77 4.40 -8.85
N VAL A 175 17.48 4.17 -8.62
CA VAL A 175 16.82 4.42 -7.33
C VAL A 175 15.66 3.48 -7.11
N SER A 176 15.59 2.92 -5.90
CA SER A 176 14.40 2.24 -5.37
C SER A 176 13.57 3.23 -4.57
N LEU A 177 12.28 3.17 -4.77
CA LEU A 177 11.29 3.95 -4.03
C LEU A 177 10.34 2.98 -3.33
N PHE A 178 9.91 3.33 -2.13
CA PHE A 178 8.92 2.56 -1.37
C PHE A 178 7.82 3.50 -0.93
N ALA A 179 6.59 3.22 -1.36
CA ALA A 179 5.41 3.97 -0.96
C ALA A 179 4.62 3.17 0.08
N TYR A 180 4.26 3.82 1.17
CA TYR A 180 3.48 3.26 2.26
C TYR A 180 2.21 4.08 2.47
N LEU A 181 1.09 3.41 2.58
CA LEU A 181 -0.16 4.01 3.02
C LEU A 181 -0.49 3.52 4.42
N TYR A 182 -0.51 4.45 5.36
CA TYR A 182 -0.81 4.19 6.76
C TYR A 182 -2.17 4.77 7.17
N CYS A 183 -2.74 4.18 8.22
CA CYS A 183 -3.83 4.75 9.00
C CYS A 183 -3.28 5.21 10.35
N MET A 184 -3.30 6.52 10.61
CA MET A 184 -2.70 7.18 11.78
C MET A 184 -3.76 7.66 12.76
N ASP A 185 -3.55 7.44 14.04
CA ASP A 185 -4.38 7.95 15.11
C ASP A 185 -4.02 9.41 15.52
N ALA A 186 -4.71 9.93 16.53
CA ALA A 186 -4.52 11.30 17.01
C ALA A 186 -3.13 11.50 17.69
N LEU A 187 -2.48 10.44 18.16
CA LEU A 187 -1.17 10.49 18.82
C LEU A 187 -0.01 10.31 17.83
N GLY A 188 -0.30 10.07 16.54
CA GLY A 188 0.69 9.88 15.51
C GLY A 188 1.16 8.43 15.35
N ALA A 189 0.61 7.48 16.10
CA ALA A 189 0.84 6.07 15.88
C ALA A 189 0.08 5.62 14.62
N ALA A 190 0.77 4.96 13.71
CA ALA A 190 0.26 4.64 12.39
C ALA A 190 0.40 3.15 12.09
N LYS A 191 -0.66 2.56 11.54
CA LYS A 191 -0.75 1.15 11.15
C LYS A 191 -0.63 1.06 9.64
N LEU A 192 0.29 0.26 9.14
CA LEU A 192 0.45 0.03 7.70
C LEU A 192 -0.83 -0.62 7.13
N MET A 193 -1.39 -0.01 6.11
CA MET A 193 -2.53 -0.56 5.36
C MET A 193 -2.06 -1.31 4.11
N THR A 194 -1.18 -0.69 3.33
CA THR A 194 -0.56 -1.26 2.14
C THR A 194 0.71 -0.51 1.78
N HIS A 195 1.53 -1.12 0.94
CA HIS A 195 2.77 -0.53 0.42
C HIS A 195 3.06 -1.07 -0.98
N ALA A 196 4.05 -0.50 -1.65
CA ALA A 196 4.64 -1.10 -2.85
C ALA A 196 6.06 -0.56 -3.08
N PRO A 197 6.99 -1.41 -3.54
CA PRO A 197 8.27 -0.98 -4.10
C PRO A 197 8.11 -0.48 -5.53
N TYR A 198 9.02 0.39 -5.97
CA TYR A 198 9.21 0.79 -7.34
C TYR A 198 10.68 1.04 -7.63
N SER A 199 11.23 0.44 -8.68
CA SER A 199 12.63 0.63 -9.06
C SER A 199 12.74 1.38 -10.37
N LEU A 200 13.48 2.48 -10.35
CA LEU A 200 13.92 3.20 -11.54
C LEU A 200 15.35 2.77 -11.86
N ARG A 201 15.59 2.34 -13.09
CA ARG A 201 16.90 1.93 -13.59
C ARG A 201 17.26 2.74 -14.84
N ASP A 202 18.53 3.00 -15.00
CA ASP A 202 19.09 3.68 -16.17
C ASP A 202 18.38 5.01 -16.50
N THR A 203 17.93 5.72 -15.45
CA THR A 203 17.33 7.05 -15.64
C THR A 203 18.39 8.07 -15.95
N THR A 204 18.01 9.10 -16.71
CA THR A 204 18.88 10.26 -16.90
C THR A 204 18.82 11.16 -15.66
N PRO A 205 19.94 11.35 -14.92
CA PRO A 205 19.97 12.22 -13.76
C PRO A 205 19.43 13.63 -14.05
N GLY A 206 18.59 14.15 -13.16
CA GLY A 206 17.98 15.48 -13.28
C GLY A 206 16.79 15.55 -14.25
N LYS A 207 16.41 14.46 -14.90
CA LYS A 207 15.23 14.44 -15.78
C LYS A 207 13.99 13.96 -15.00
N PRO A 208 12.83 14.65 -15.16
CA PRO A 208 11.60 14.23 -14.50
C PRO A 208 11.05 12.94 -15.10
N VAL A 209 10.57 12.05 -14.26
CA VAL A 209 9.85 10.82 -14.61
C VAL A 209 8.51 10.82 -13.87
N THR A 210 7.41 10.77 -14.60
CA THR A 210 6.08 10.64 -14.01
C THR A 210 5.71 9.16 -13.89
N LEU A 211 5.43 8.74 -12.67
CA LEU A 211 5.09 7.37 -12.33
C LEU A 211 3.58 7.24 -12.17
N THR A 212 3.03 6.13 -12.66
CA THR A 212 1.73 5.59 -12.24
C THR A 212 2.04 4.32 -11.45
N TRP A 213 1.88 4.38 -10.16
CA TRP A 213 2.41 3.41 -9.21
C TRP A 213 1.28 2.78 -8.38
N PRO A 214 0.79 1.60 -8.78
CA PRO A 214 -0.19 0.88 -7.98
C PRO A 214 0.46 0.32 -6.70
N LEU A 215 -0.20 0.53 -5.56
CA LEU A 215 0.15 -0.14 -4.32
C LEU A 215 -0.51 -1.53 -4.30
N GLN A 216 -0.02 -2.40 -3.42
CA GLN A 216 -0.61 -3.72 -3.24
C GLN A 216 -2.07 -3.62 -2.82
N ALA A 217 -2.89 -4.55 -3.30
CA ALA A 217 -4.29 -4.62 -2.91
C ALA A 217 -4.41 -4.95 -1.42
N ALA A 218 -5.35 -4.29 -0.75
CA ALA A 218 -5.59 -4.48 0.66
C ALA A 218 -7.06 -4.27 1.02
N ALA A 219 -7.45 -4.77 2.19
CA ALA A 219 -8.70 -4.46 2.84
C ALA A 219 -8.42 -4.04 4.29
N ALA A 220 -8.74 -2.79 4.63
CA ALA A 220 -8.46 -2.25 5.96
C ALA A 220 -9.40 -1.07 6.27
N ASP A 221 -9.77 -0.93 7.54
CA ASP A 221 -10.62 0.17 7.97
C ASP A 221 -9.80 1.41 8.36
N VAL A 222 -10.36 2.57 8.05
CA VAL A 222 -9.94 3.89 8.54
C VAL A 222 -11.04 4.36 9.50
N PRO A 223 -10.88 4.16 10.81
CA PRO A 223 -11.86 4.59 11.81
C PRO A 223 -12.12 6.10 11.77
N ALA A 224 -13.30 6.52 12.23
CA ALA A 224 -13.60 7.94 12.46
C ALA A 224 -12.51 8.59 13.34
N GLY A 225 -12.09 9.80 13.00
CA GLY A 225 -11.03 10.55 13.68
C GLY A 225 -9.61 10.17 13.24
N GLN A 226 -9.38 9.01 12.62
CA GLN A 226 -8.08 8.62 12.09
C GLN A 226 -7.82 9.23 10.71
N ARG A 227 -6.54 9.24 10.30
CA ARG A 227 -6.05 9.92 9.10
C ARG A 227 -5.33 8.94 8.18
N LEU A 228 -5.50 9.08 6.88
CA LEU A 228 -4.59 8.48 5.91
C LEU A 228 -3.26 9.24 5.90
N VAL A 229 -2.16 8.50 5.79
CA VAL A 229 -0.82 9.06 5.64
C VAL A 229 -0.10 8.32 4.52
N LEU A 230 0.39 9.08 3.54
CA LEU A 230 1.30 8.58 2.51
C LEU A 230 2.73 8.93 2.91
N VAL A 231 3.60 7.92 2.94
CA VAL A 231 5.04 8.09 3.09
C VAL A 231 5.73 7.50 1.87
N ILE A 232 6.75 8.20 1.35
CA ILE A 232 7.60 7.68 0.29
C ILE A 232 9.05 7.87 0.72
N ASP A 233 9.82 6.80 0.70
CA ASP A 233 11.26 6.82 0.97
C ASP A 233 12.04 5.96 -0.04
N THR A 234 13.33 5.70 0.22
CA THR A 234 14.21 4.96 -0.68
C THR A 234 14.82 3.73 -0.05
N ARG A 235 14.39 3.36 1.16
CA ARG A 235 14.92 2.22 1.90
C ARG A 235 13.81 1.50 2.67
N ASP A 236 13.76 0.18 2.53
CA ASP A 236 12.86 -0.69 3.27
C ASP A 236 13.61 -1.96 3.67
N THR A 237 13.42 -2.45 4.89
CA THR A 237 14.15 -3.61 5.41
C THR A 237 13.74 -4.93 4.77
N ARG A 238 12.58 -4.96 4.12
CA ARG A 238 12.00 -6.14 3.47
C ARG A 238 12.50 -6.33 2.04
N TYR A 239 13.07 -5.30 1.44
CA TYR A 239 13.48 -5.26 0.03
C TYR A 239 14.95 -4.90 -0.11
N SER A 240 15.57 -5.44 -1.16
CA SER A 240 16.88 -4.95 -1.61
C SER A 240 16.69 -3.68 -2.44
N SER A 241 17.42 -2.62 -2.10
CA SER A 241 17.47 -1.39 -2.88
C SER A 241 18.58 -1.44 -3.95
N ILE A 242 18.39 -0.66 -5.02
CA ILE A 242 19.39 -0.46 -6.08
C ILE A 242 19.91 0.97 -6.10
N ASN A 243 19.88 1.66 -4.97
CA ASN A 243 20.19 3.08 -4.92
C ASN A 243 21.65 3.38 -5.23
N ASP A 244 21.87 4.28 -6.16
CA ASP A 244 23.09 5.08 -6.17
C ASP A 244 22.95 6.22 -5.16
N SER A 245 24.08 6.71 -4.60
CA SER A 245 24.08 7.84 -3.68
C SER A 245 23.56 9.11 -4.36
N GLY A 246 22.65 9.80 -3.70
CA GLY A 246 22.07 11.02 -4.28
C GLY A 246 20.78 11.45 -3.60
N ASN A 247 19.90 12.01 -4.40
CA ASN A 247 18.64 12.57 -3.94
C ASN A 247 17.52 12.25 -4.92
N VAL A 248 16.29 12.26 -4.42
CA VAL A 248 15.08 12.25 -5.24
C VAL A 248 14.27 13.50 -4.92
N THR A 249 13.97 14.28 -5.94
CA THR A 249 13.04 15.42 -5.82
C THR A 249 11.67 14.99 -6.31
N PHE A 250 10.69 15.01 -5.43
CA PHE A 250 9.28 14.88 -5.77
C PHE A 250 8.77 16.23 -6.26
N THR A 251 7.96 16.21 -7.31
CA THR A 251 7.38 17.44 -7.87
C THR A 251 5.96 17.19 -8.34
N SER A 252 5.17 18.24 -8.44
CA SER A 252 3.80 18.21 -8.93
C SER A 252 3.65 19.18 -10.10
N PRO A 253 3.87 18.74 -11.34
CA PRO A 253 3.69 19.58 -12.53
C PRO A 253 2.21 19.95 -12.74
N ALA A 254 1.94 21.15 -13.27
CA ALA A 254 0.57 21.60 -13.51
C ALA A 254 -0.21 20.71 -14.49
N ILE A 255 0.48 20.16 -15.51
CA ILE A 255 -0.13 19.29 -16.53
C ILE A 255 -0.41 17.86 -16.02
N ALA A 256 0.26 17.43 -14.95
CA ALA A 256 0.13 16.11 -14.35
C ALA A 256 0.33 16.19 -12.81
N PRO A 257 -0.58 16.84 -12.08
CA PRO A 257 -0.43 17.02 -10.64
C PRO A 257 -0.31 15.68 -9.92
N SER A 258 0.57 15.65 -8.91
CA SER A 258 0.77 14.46 -8.08
C SER A 258 -0.48 14.19 -7.24
N GLN A 259 -0.95 12.94 -7.25
CA GLN A 259 -2.19 12.55 -6.57
C GLN A 259 -2.16 11.08 -6.14
N LEU A 260 -2.90 10.80 -5.07
CA LEU A 260 -3.16 9.45 -4.58
C LEU A 260 -4.65 9.12 -4.79
N SER A 261 -4.92 8.01 -5.45
CA SER A 261 -6.26 7.46 -5.64
C SER A 261 -6.43 6.25 -4.70
N VAL A 262 -7.44 6.28 -3.84
CA VAL A 262 -7.67 5.22 -2.84
C VAL A 262 -9.08 4.66 -3.01
N PRO A 263 -9.25 3.34 -3.22
CA PRO A 263 -10.56 2.71 -3.23
C PRO A 263 -11.13 2.68 -1.81
N LEU A 264 -11.81 3.77 -1.41
CA LEU A 264 -12.25 4.06 -0.06
C LEU A 264 -13.76 4.26 -0.02
N ARG A 265 -14.45 3.42 0.75
CA ARG A 265 -15.92 3.37 0.89
C ARG A 265 -16.38 3.85 2.25
#